data_5085c72fc008fd9b6bcc88ae57e08128
#
_entry.id   5085c72fc008fd9b6bcc88ae57e08128
#
_cell.length_a   1.000
_cell.length_b   1.000
_cell.length_c   1.000
_cell.angle_alpha   90.00
_cell.angle_beta   90.00
_cell.angle_gamma   90.00
#
_symmetry.space_group_name_H-M   'P 1'
#
loop_
_entity.id
_entity.type
_entity.pdbx_description
1 polymer ?
#
loop_
_entity_poly.entity_id
_entity_poly.type
_entity_poly.pdbx_seq_one_letter_code
_entity_poly.pdbx_strand_id
1 'polypeptide(L)'
;MTVPLVVPLPGRDLRRVAVITQLLGASRRNDGLGSLTARERDVLALMAEGRSNAAIAGILVVSERSVEKHVGNIFSKLGLAPSDADHRRVLAVLRYLES
;
A
#
# COMPACT_ATOMS: atom_id res chain seq x y z
N MET A 1 -30.37 3.22 -15.80
CA MET A 1 -30.25 3.11 -15.64
C MET A 1 -29.58 3.05 -15.37
N THR A 2 -29.36 2.86 -15.46
CA THR A 2 -28.82 2.59 -15.25
C THR A 2 -28.11 2.66 -14.74
N VAL A 3 -28.06 2.66 -14.74
CA VAL A 3 -27.51 2.63 -14.24
C VAL A 3 -26.95 2.59 -13.54
N PRO A 4 -27.12 2.53 -13.48
CA PRO A 4 -26.56 2.36 -12.77
C PRO A 4 -25.85 2.41 -12.27
N LEU A 5 -25.86 2.29 -12.47
CA LEU A 5 -25.31 2.23 -12.09
C LEU A 5 -24.72 2.38 -11.40
N VAL A 6 -24.76 2.46 -11.44
CA VAL A 6 -24.40 2.49 -10.89
C VAL A 6 -23.96 2.76 -10.15
N VAL A 7 -23.96 2.89 -10.09
CA VAL A 7 -23.73 3.02 -9.44
C VAL A 7 -23.42 3.06 -8.58
N PRO A 8 -23.51 2.96 -8.32
CA PRO A 8 -23.12 2.93 -7.46
C PRO A 8 -22.52 2.98 -6.80
N LEU A 9 -22.23 2.79 -7.01
CA LEU A 9 -21.72 2.80 -6.56
C LEU A 9 -21.20 3.18 -5.92
N PRO A 10 -21.58 3.02 -5.54
CA PRO A 10 -20.69 3.61 -4.82
C PRO A 10 -19.55 3.34 -4.78
N GLY A 11 -19.67 2.68 -4.93
CA GLY A 11 -18.44 2.55 -4.85
C GLY A 11 -17.95 3.18 -5.87
N ARG A 12 -18.80 3.55 -6.28
CA ARG A 12 -18.32 4.18 -6.92
C ARG A 12 -17.28 4.34 -7.16
N ASP A 13 -17.20 4.03 -6.75
CA ASP A 13 -15.92 4.34 -6.60
C ASP A 13 -14.96 3.37 -7.18
N LEU A 14 -15.34 2.22 -7.61
CA LEU A 14 -14.51 1.32 -8.38
C LEU A 14 -14.07 1.96 -9.67
N ARG A 15 -14.94 2.77 -10.26
CA ARG A 15 -14.58 3.45 -11.48
C ARG A 15 -13.50 4.48 -11.23
N ARG A 16 -13.59 5.18 -10.13
CA ARG A 16 -12.60 6.16 -9.77
C ARG A 16 -11.25 5.49 -9.53
N VAL A 17 -11.26 4.35 -8.86
CA VAL A 17 -10.04 3.62 -8.62
C VAL A 17 -9.42 3.19 -9.94
N ALA A 18 -10.24 2.75 -10.88
CA ALA A 18 -9.73 2.32 -12.17
C ALA A 18 -9.05 3.47 -12.91
N VAL A 19 -9.65 4.67 -12.83
CA VAL A 19 -9.06 5.83 -13.49
C VAL A 19 -7.73 6.17 -12.86
N ILE A 20 -7.67 6.16 -11.54
CA ILE A 20 -6.43 6.44 -10.84
C ILE A 20 -5.39 5.42 -11.21
N THR A 21 -5.75 4.15 -11.25
CA THR A 21 -4.84 3.09 -11.62
C THR A 21 -4.29 3.31 -13.02
N GLN A 22 -5.13 3.75 -13.94
CA GLN A 22 -4.68 4.03 -15.29
C GLN A 22 -3.67 5.18 -15.31
N LEU A 23 -3.96 6.23 -14.58
CA LEU A 23 -3.05 7.36 -14.51
C LEU A 23 -1.72 6.95 -13.89
N LEU A 24 -1.76 6.13 -12.86
CA LEU A 24 -0.57 5.66 -12.20
C LEU A 24 0.12 4.57 -12.99
N GLY A 25 -0.58 3.92 -13.89
CA GLY A 25 0.00 2.85 -14.68
C GLY A 25 1.23 3.28 -15.44
N ALA A 26 1.22 4.52 -15.95
CA ALA A 26 2.36 5.04 -16.69
C ALA A 26 3.56 5.25 -15.79
N SER A 27 3.35 5.54 -14.51
CA SER A 27 4.43 5.79 -13.57
C SER A 27 4.66 4.62 -12.63
N ARG A 28 4.02 3.49 -12.87
CA ARG A 28 4.12 2.35 -11.98
C ARG A 28 5.58 1.92 -11.80
N ARG A 29 6.39 2.04 -12.84
CA ARG A 29 7.79 1.66 -12.75
C ARG A 29 8.55 2.54 -11.78
N ASN A 30 8.05 3.74 -11.54
CA ASN A 30 8.72 4.72 -10.70
C ASN A 30 8.08 4.85 -9.34
N ASP A 31 7.13 3.97 -8.98
CA ASP A 31 6.44 4.08 -7.71
C ASP A 31 7.19 3.40 -6.57
N GLY A 32 8.30 2.77 -6.87
CA GLY A 32 9.14 2.14 -5.87
C GLY A 32 8.78 0.71 -5.52
N LEU A 33 7.60 0.25 -5.96
CA LEU A 33 7.16 -1.11 -5.61
C LEU A 33 8.09 -2.17 -6.19
N GLY A 34 8.65 -1.90 -7.36
CA GLY A 34 9.56 -2.84 -8.01
C GLY A 34 10.89 -3.00 -7.28
N SER A 35 11.25 -2.05 -6.41
CA SER A 35 12.51 -2.14 -5.68
C SER A 35 12.35 -2.76 -4.29
N LEU A 36 11.13 -3.15 -3.90
CA LEU A 36 10.94 -3.80 -2.62
C LEU A 36 11.48 -5.22 -2.68
N THR A 37 12.10 -5.64 -1.58
CA THR A 37 12.51 -7.04 -1.45
C THR A 37 11.27 -7.89 -1.23
N ALA A 38 11.43 -9.21 -1.35
CA ALA A 38 10.32 -10.12 -1.11
C ALA A 38 9.76 -9.95 0.31
N ARG A 39 10.65 -9.79 1.30
CA ARG A 39 10.21 -9.61 2.68
C ARG A 39 9.48 -8.28 2.86
N GLU A 40 9.95 -7.23 2.21
CA GLU A 40 9.27 -5.94 2.28
C GLU A 40 7.89 -6.02 1.65
N ARG A 41 7.74 -6.78 0.57
CA ARG A 41 6.43 -6.98 -0.04
C ARG A 41 5.51 -7.74 0.90
N ASP A 42 6.03 -8.74 1.61
CA ASP A 42 5.24 -9.47 2.59
C ASP A 42 4.74 -8.54 3.68
N VAL A 43 5.63 -7.67 4.19
CA VAL A 43 5.27 -6.72 5.22
C VAL A 43 4.19 -5.77 4.71
N LEU A 44 4.38 -5.26 3.50
CA LEU A 44 3.42 -4.30 2.94
C LEU A 44 2.05 -4.96 2.71
N ALA A 45 2.04 -6.21 2.25
CA ALA A 45 0.78 -6.92 2.06
C ALA A 45 0.04 -7.10 3.38
N LEU A 46 0.76 -7.40 4.46
CA LEU A 46 0.14 -7.55 5.77
C LEU A 46 -0.33 -6.21 6.31
N MET A 47 0.40 -5.13 6.02
CA MET A 47 -0.07 -3.79 6.36
C MET A 47 -1.39 -3.49 5.65
N ALA A 48 -1.51 -3.92 4.40
CA ALA A 48 -2.74 -3.70 3.63
C ALA A 48 -3.92 -4.47 4.21
N GLU A 49 -3.65 -5.53 4.98
CA GLU A 49 -4.70 -6.26 5.70
C GLU A 49 -5.08 -5.58 7.00
N GLY A 50 -4.44 -4.47 7.33
CA GLY A 50 -4.72 -3.76 8.57
C GLY A 50 -3.97 -4.28 9.78
N ARG A 51 -2.92 -5.06 9.59
CA ARG A 51 -2.16 -5.65 10.69
C ARG A 51 -1.21 -4.62 11.30
N SER A 52 -1.07 -4.69 12.62
CA SER A 52 -0.08 -3.86 13.31
C SER A 52 1.32 -4.45 13.13
N ASN A 53 2.34 -3.66 13.46
CA ASN A 53 3.71 -4.18 13.39
C ASN A 53 3.89 -5.38 14.30
N ALA A 54 3.27 -5.37 15.47
CA ALA A 54 3.36 -6.50 16.40
C ALA A 54 2.74 -7.75 15.79
N ALA A 55 1.59 -7.61 15.14
CA ALA A 55 0.94 -8.74 14.49
C ALA A 55 1.76 -9.26 13.32
N ILE A 56 2.33 -8.35 12.53
CA ILE A 56 3.18 -8.74 11.41
C ILE A 56 4.39 -9.50 11.92
N ALA A 57 5.00 -9.02 13.00
CA ALA A 57 6.16 -9.70 13.59
C ALA A 57 5.81 -11.13 13.97
N GLY A 58 4.65 -11.33 14.57
CA GLY A 58 4.21 -12.68 14.95
C GLY A 58 3.99 -13.57 13.75
N ILE A 59 3.37 -13.02 12.70
CA ILE A 59 3.07 -13.81 11.50
C ILE A 59 4.36 -14.22 10.79
N LEU A 60 5.30 -13.29 10.66
CA LEU A 60 6.55 -13.55 9.95
C LEU A 60 7.62 -14.18 10.82
N VAL A 61 7.34 -14.33 12.11
CA VAL A 61 8.26 -14.93 13.09
C VAL A 61 9.59 -14.15 13.11
N VAL A 62 9.46 -12.84 13.26
CA VAL A 62 10.61 -11.94 13.38
C VAL A 62 10.33 -10.97 14.53
N SER A 63 11.33 -10.17 14.90
CA SER A 63 11.13 -9.18 15.95
C SER A 63 10.32 -8.00 15.41
N GLU A 64 9.64 -7.31 16.32
CA GLU A 64 8.92 -6.12 15.93
C GLU A 64 9.88 -5.05 15.40
N ARG A 65 11.08 -5.00 15.96
CA ARG A 65 12.11 -4.08 15.48
C ARG A 65 12.47 -4.35 14.02
N SER A 66 12.54 -5.62 13.62
CA SER A 66 12.77 -5.98 12.23
C SER A 66 11.65 -5.47 11.34
N VAL A 67 10.40 -5.60 11.82
CA VAL A 67 9.26 -5.11 11.06
C VAL A 67 9.36 -3.59 10.89
N GLU A 68 9.70 -2.88 11.97
CA GLU A 68 9.86 -1.42 11.90
C GLU A 68 10.90 -1.03 10.87
N LYS A 69 11.99 -1.77 10.82
CA LYS A 69 13.03 -1.51 9.84
C LYS A 69 12.53 -1.73 8.43
N HIS A 70 11.81 -2.82 8.21
CA HIS A 70 11.22 -3.07 6.89
C HIS A 70 10.23 -1.98 6.51
N VAL A 71 9.40 -1.53 7.45
CA VAL A 71 8.44 -0.46 7.19
C VAL A 71 9.18 0.83 6.79
N GLY A 72 10.25 1.16 7.52
CA GLY A 72 11.03 2.33 7.17
C GLY A 72 11.64 2.24 5.78
N ASN A 73 12.16 1.08 5.43
CA ASN A 73 12.72 0.87 4.10
C ASN A 73 11.65 0.98 3.02
N ILE A 74 10.45 0.47 3.30
CA ILE A 74 9.33 0.59 2.36
C ILE A 74 9.02 2.06 2.12
N PHE A 75 8.87 2.85 3.18
CA PHE A 75 8.59 4.27 3.04
C PHE A 75 9.65 4.96 2.19
N SER A 76 10.91 4.63 2.46
CA SER A 76 12.01 5.24 1.73
C SER A 76 11.97 4.86 0.25
N LYS A 77 11.77 3.58 -0.04
CA LYS A 77 11.76 3.09 -1.42
C LYS A 77 10.56 3.61 -2.20
N LEU A 78 9.45 3.86 -1.51
CA LEU A 78 8.27 4.44 -2.16
C LEU A 78 8.36 5.95 -2.29
N GLY A 79 9.42 6.55 -1.77
CA GLY A 79 9.62 7.99 -1.89
C GLY A 79 8.68 8.82 -1.06
N LEU A 80 8.17 8.26 0.04
CA LEU A 80 7.25 9.00 0.88
C LEU A 80 8.00 9.96 1.76
N ALA A 81 7.62 11.24 1.69
CA ALA A 81 8.31 12.28 2.46
C ALA A 81 8.15 12.04 3.95
N PRO A 82 9.14 12.48 4.76
CA PRO A 82 9.02 12.35 6.20
C PRO A 82 7.76 13.04 6.68
N SER A 83 6.95 12.34 7.46
CA SER A 83 5.72 12.86 8.00
C SER A 83 5.28 11.90 9.10
N ASP A 84 4.06 12.08 9.57
CA ASP A 84 3.50 11.17 10.53
C ASP A 84 3.56 9.73 9.98
N ALA A 85 4.02 8.80 10.82
CA ALA A 85 4.21 7.42 10.39
C ALA A 85 2.90 6.78 9.97
N ASP A 86 1.79 7.12 10.65
CA ASP A 86 0.50 6.56 10.30
C ASP A 86 0.07 7.06 8.92
N HIS A 87 0.34 8.32 8.62
CA HIS A 87 0.03 8.89 7.33
C HIS A 87 0.80 8.19 6.22
N ARG A 88 2.11 7.99 6.41
CA ARG A 88 2.92 7.29 5.43
C ARG A 88 2.47 5.84 5.26
N ARG A 89 2.03 5.23 6.35
CA ARG A 89 1.53 3.86 6.30
C ARG A 89 0.30 3.77 5.40
N VAL A 90 -0.63 4.71 5.53
CA VAL A 90 -1.81 4.75 4.68
C VAL A 90 -1.41 4.95 3.22
N LEU A 91 -0.49 5.88 2.96
CA LEU A 91 -0.04 6.14 1.59
C LEU A 91 0.62 4.91 0.98
N ALA A 92 1.43 4.20 1.76
CA ALA A 92 2.10 3.00 1.26
C ALA A 92 1.08 1.91 0.92
N VAL A 93 0.08 1.71 1.77
CA VAL A 93 -0.94 0.72 1.53
C VAL A 93 -1.76 1.08 0.29
N LEU A 94 -2.11 2.35 0.15
CA LEU A 94 -2.85 2.77 -1.04
C LEU A 94 -2.05 2.51 -2.31
N ARG A 95 -0.75 2.79 -2.27
CA ARG A 95 0.10 2.53 -3.42
C ARG A 95 0.12 1.05 -3.77
N TYR A 96 0.22 0.21 -2.74
CA TYR A 96 0.22 -1.23 -2.93
C TYR A 96 -1.10 -1.70 -3.57
N LEU A 97 -2.23 -1.20 -3.07
CA LEU A 97 -3.53 -1.63 -3.55
C LEU A 97 -3.81 -1.16 -4.97
N GLU A 98 -3.16 -0.09 -5.40
CA GLU A 98 -3.34 0.46 -6.73
C GLU A 98 -2.37 -0.13 -7.75
N SER A 99 -1.43 -0.93 -7.31
CA SER A 99 -0.41 -1.46 -8.22
C SER A 99 -0.91 -2.62 -9.09
#